data_d1432b6e16011a3396f591604b0839bb
#
_entry.id   d1432b6e16011a3396f591604b0839bb
#
_cell.length_a   1.000
_cell.length_b   1.000
_cell.length_c   1.000
_cell.angle_alpha   90.00
_cell.angle_beta   90.00
_cell.angle_gamma   90.00
#
_symmetry.space_group_name_H-M   'P 1'
#
loop_
_entity.id
_entity.type
_entity.pdbx_description
1 polymer ?
#
loop_
_entity_poly.entity_id
_entity_poly.type
_entity_poly.pdbx_seq_one_letter_code
_entity_poly.pdbx_strand_id
1 'polypeptide(L)'
;MARLIRSLCASLCAVVILLTVPSYTTARSPSSGGPGGGASSQATDVYDVTRRYVTKFYPRWFTHQQQLILVPNLLFGPDRMSPIFRSVVAPNDDTLYTSALIGVRNEPAVLEIPDTMATYGVLITDVYGNIIKTDISTTSGGRYAFTGPGWSGTLPPELTEIPLPVTNPLMIIRVNRFSPDGENQIALAEEFRRSLRMGPLLAYERGVLAETLIVPVSFWARSFKLDADRMIKDNPLRFLRELQRGVMDIRTPPLTGDNRALAEEFDRLFATGMFEDEFARATQDAQADIISNYLDNTDQNNWINFRNIGFWGTNYLDRSSITQFCQYCNDIESSAYYDVFKDSNDQQLNGASGGYVLTFERDQIPQAREFWSVTSYISETITLHRNPEDKYVVAGYTPGLETNEDGSISIYATPTPPPGVSTANWLPVPDGPFSMMLRVYGPEGSVAAGTYVPPAVREINQSGRNGGSPRGKG
;
A
#
# COMPACT_ATOMS: atom_id res chain seq x y z
N MET A 1 -22.65 22.97 15.64
CA MET A 1 -21.73 21.93 15.13
C MET A 1 -21.54 21.98 13.61
N ALA A 2 -22.56 21.90 12.76
CA ALA A 2 -22.39 21.92 11.29
C ALA A 2 -21.69 23.17 10.69
N ARG A 3 -21.74 24.32 11.34
CA ARG A 3 -21.03 25.55 10.92
C ARG A 3 -19.56 25.56 11.29
N LEU A 4 -19.16 24.87 12.36
CA LEU A 4 -17.75 24.74 12.77
C LEU A 4 -16.98 23.78 11.84
N ILE A 5 -17.63 22.70 11.39
CA ILE A 5 -17.04 21.71 10.47
C ILE A 5 -16.81 22.32 9.08
N ARG A 6 -17.72 23.17 8.59
CA ARG A 6 -17.51 23.89 7.31
C ARG A 6 -16.37 24.92 7.39
N SER A 7 -16.12 25.50 8.55
CA SER A 7 -15.00 26.45 8.76
C SER A 7 -13.65 25.72 8.84
N LEU A 8 -13.58 24.51 9.41
CA LEU A 8 -12.37 23.71 9.43
C LEU A 8 -11.96 23.17 8.03
N CYS A 9 -12.93 22.72 7.23
CA CYS A 9 -12.65 22.28 5.85
C CYS A 9 -12.18 23.43 4.93
N ALA A 10 -12.72 24.63 5.12
CA ALA A 10 -12.30 25.79 4.35
C ALA A 10 -10.89 26.33 4.76
N SER A 11 -10.51 26.17 6.04
CA SER A 11 -9.19 26.59 6.53
C SER A 11 -8.06 25.62 6.21
N LEU A 12 -8.34 24.32 6.01
CA LEU A 12 -7.31 23.35 5.62
C LEU A 12 -6.90 23.46 4.15
N CYS A 13 -7.70 24.07 3.29
CA CYS A 13 -7.34 24.32 1.88
C CYS A 13 -6.53 25.59 1.63
N ALA A 14 -6.28 26.44 2.64
CA ALA A 14 -5.70 27.77 2.44
C ALA A 14 -4.36 28.02 3.16
N VAL A 15 -3.71 27.01 3.76
CA VAL A 15 -2.36 27.19 4.30
C VAL A 15 -1.32 26.67 3.29
N VAL A 16 -1.20 27.34 2.17
CA VAL A 16 0.05 27.39 1.40
C VAL A 16 0.91 28.44 2.05
N ILE A 17 1.77 28.04 2.98
CA ILE A 17 2.79 28.90 3.53
C ILE A 17 3.85 29.12 2.44
N LEU A 18 3.81 30.31 1.84
CA LEU A 18 4.92 30.85 1.08
C LEU A 18 6.10 31.12 2.04
N LEU A 19 6.97 30.15 2.21
CA LEU A 19 8.29 30.38 2.78
C LEU A 19 9.19 30.94 1.69
N THR A 20 9.38 32.24 1.69
CA THR A 20 10.43 32.93 0.92
C THR A 20 11.79 32.51 1.49
N VAL A 21 12.55 31.78 0.69
CA VAL A 21 13.94 31.43 0.98
C VAL A 21 14.81 32.64 0.59
N PRO A 22 15.66 33.19 1.48
CA PRO A 22 16.59 34.21 1.08
C PRO A 22 17.68 33.60 0.17
N SER A 23 17.88 34.25 -0.96
CA SER A 23 18.96 33.93 -1.92
C SER A 23 20.31 34.34 -1.33
N TYR A 24 21.16 33.36 -1.01
CA TYR A 24 22.57 33.61 -0.75
C TYR A 24 23.36 33.45 -2.03
N THR A 25 23.88 34.54 -2.55
CA THR A 25 24.90 34.57 -3.58
C THR A 25 26.26 34.27 -2.92
N THR A 26 26.85 33.13 -3.22
CA THR A 26 28.24 32.83 -2.84
C THR A 26 29.18 33.11 -4.01
N ALA A 27 30.14 33.98 -3.75
CA ALA A 27 31.25 34.27 -4.63
C ALA A 27 32.19 33.07 -4.72
N ARG A 28 32.52 32.66 -5.96
CA ARG A 28 33.57 31.66 -6.25
C ARG A 28 34.97 32.26 -6.02
N SER A 29 35.78 31.59 -5.24
CA SER A 29 37.25 31.71 -5.29
C SER A 29 37.82 30.44 -5.86
N PRO A 30 38.86 30.49 -6.72
CA PRO A 30 39.45 29.30 -7.27
C PRO A 30 40.48 28.74 -6.30
N SER A 31 40.46 27.45 -5.96
CA SER A 31 41.52 26.74 -5.29
C SER A 31 42.16 25.69 -6.20
N SER A 32 43.45 25.78 -6.23
CA SER A 32 44.45 24.99 -6.91
C SER A 32 44.52 23.54 -6.43
N GLY A 33 44.96 22.64 -7.34
CA GLY A 33 44.99 21.18 -7.23
C GLY A 33 45.70 20.59 -6.02
N GLY A 34 45.21 19.39 -5.68
CA GLY A 34 45.82 18.42 -4.77
C GLY A 34 45.38 17.00 -5.16
N PRO A 35 46.02 15.93 -4.74
CA PRO A 35 46.15 14.65 -5.46
C PRO A 35 44.86 13.83 -5.52
N GLY A 36 44.56 13.29 -6.68
CA GLY A 36 43.34 12.61 -7.09
C GLY A 36 42.97 11.26 -6.43
N GLY A 37 43.58 10.87 -5.32
CA GLY A 37 43.27 9.63 -4.62
C GLY A 37 42.16 9.78 -3.53
N GLY A 38 42.08 10.93 -2.88
CA GLY A 38 41.16 11.16 -1.79
C GLY A 38 39.72 11.44 -2.26
N ALA A 39 39.54 12.08 -3.39
CA ALA A 39 38.22 12.43 -3.93
C ALA A 39 37.45 11.19 -4.44
N SER A 40 38.11 10.19 -5.01
CA SER A 40 37.48 8.98 -5.49
C SER A 40 37.00 8.07 -4.35
N SER A 41 37.74 7.98 -3.23
CA SER A 41 37.26 7.21 -2.06
C SER A 41 36.10 7.88 -1.35
N GLN A 42 36.09 9.19 -1.20
CA GLN A 42 34.98 9.92 -0.63
C GLN A 42 33.71 9.88 -1.49
N ALA A 43 33.84 9.91 -2.81
CA ALA A 43 32.72 9.75 -3.73
C ALA A 43 32.11 8.34 -3.61
N THR A 44 32.93 7.30 -3.45
CA THR A 44 32.46 5.94 -3.19
C THR A 44 31.76 5.85 -1.85
N ASP A 45 32.30 6.44 -0.80
CA ASP A 45 31.66 6.47 0.53
C ASP A 45 30.29 7.17 0.49
N VAL A 46 30.18 8.31 -0.20
CA VAL A 46 28.92 9.05 -0.38
C VAL A 46 27.88 8.19 -1.11
N TYR A 47 28.28 7.52 -2.19
CA TYR A 47 27.40 6.65 -2.96
C TYR A 47 26.86 5.49 -2.11
N ASP A 48 27.75 4.76 -1.42
CA ASP A 48 27.37 3.59 -0.62
C ASP A 48 26.51 3.96 0.58
N VAL A 49 26.83 5.05 1.29
CA VAL A 49 26.02 5.55 2.41
C VAL A 49 24.63 5.97 1.94
N THR A 50 24.55 6.69 0.82
CA THR A 50 23.26 7.15 0.27
C THR A 50 22.40 6.00 -0.17
N ARG A 51 22.94 5.01 -0.87
CA ARG A 51 22.23 3.82 -1.33
C ARG A 51 21.66 3.03 -0.14
N ARG A 52 22.47 2.80 0.90
CA ARG A 52 22.02 2.16 2.16
C ARG A 52 20.97 3.00 2.86
N TYR A 53 21.13 4.31 2.93
CA TYR A 53 20.19 5.24 3.56
C TYR A 53 18.83 5.18 2.85
N VAL A 54 18.79 5.33 1.54
CA VAL A 54 17.55 5.26 0.76
C VAL A 54 16.90 3.90 0.95
N THR A 55 17.60 2.80 0.70
CA THR A 55 17.04 1.45 0.83
C THR A 55 16.47 1.21 2.22
N LYS A 56 17.17 1.64 3.27
CA LYS A 56 16.74 1.40 4.64
C LYS A 56 15.57 2.27 5.08
N PHE A 57 15.55 3.53 4.64
CA PHE A 57 14.57 4.51 5.11
C PHE A 57 13.46 4.81 4.09
N TYR A 58 13.44 4.18 2.92
CA TYR A 58 12.44 4.40 1.88
C TYR A 58 10.98 4.42 2.41
N PRO A 59 10.53 3.49 3.27
CA PRO A 59 9.17 3.51 3.81
C PRO A 59 8.86 4.77 4.62
N ARG A 60 9.87 5.43 5.21
CA ARG A 60 9.70 6.64 6.02
C ARG A 60 9.20 7.83 5.24
N TRP A 61 9.56 7.92 3.94
CA TRP A 61 9.02 8.97 3.09
C TRP A 61 7.50 8.82 2.96
N PHE A 62 7.01 7.62 2.68
CA PHE A 62 5.58 7.34 2.51
C PHE A 62 4.79 7.52 3.81
N THR A 63 5.27 6.96 4.90
CA THR A 63 4.61 7.11 6.20
C THR A 63 4.58 8.57 6.66
N HIS A 64 5.63 9.35 6.36
CA HIS A 64 5.63 10.78 6.63
C HIS A 64 4.56 11.52 5.82
N GLN A 65 4.37 11.21 4.53
CA GLN A 65 3.28 11.79 3.73
C GLN A 65 1.90 11.48 4.32
N GLN A 66 1.67 10.25 4.80
CA GLN A 66 0.43 9.89 5.50
C GLN A 66 0.23 10.69 6.79
N GLN A 67 1.30 10.87 7.57
CA GLN A 67 1.28 11.64 8.81
C GLN A 67 1.00 13.13 8.59
N LEU A 68 1.22 13.66 7.40
CA LEU A 68 0.90 15.05 7.07
C LEU A 68 -0.59 15.29 6.79
N ILE A 69 -1.34 14.24 6.40
CA ILE A 69 -2.75 14.37 6.02
C ILE A 69 -3.72 13.80 7.06
N LEU A 70 -3.29 12.89 7.92
CA LEU A 70 -4.14 12.29 8.95
C LEU A 70 -3.98 13.02 10.30
N VAL A 71 -5.11 13.25 10.96
CA VAL A 71 -5.14 13.78 12.33
C VAL A 71 -5.02 12.60 13.30
N PRO A 72 -4.09 12.62 14.27
CA PRO A 72 -3.96 11.55 15.24
C PRO A 72 -5.25 11.32 16.04
N ASN A 73 -5.53 10.05 16.35
CA ASN A 73 -6.68 9.59 17.13
C ASN A 73 -8.04 9.97 16.53
N LEU A 74 -8.10 10.10 15.21
CA LEU A 74 -9.33 10.25 14.44
C LEU A 74 -9.36 9.22 13.31
N LEU A 75 -10.47 8.51 13.20
CA LEU A 75 -10.71 7.51 12.16
C LEU A 75 -11.20 8.19 10.88
N PHE A 76 -10.57 7.85 9.75
CA PHE A 76 -10.94 8.34 8.42
C PHE A 76 -11.24 7.18 7.49
N GLY A 77 -12.28 7.30 6.67
CA GLY A 77 -12.56 6.35 5.61
C GLY A 77 -13.02 7.05 4.33
N PRO A 78 -12.70 6.52 3.12
CA PRO A 78 -13.24 7.04 1.88
C PRO A 78 -14.75 6.75 1.77
N ASP A 79 -15.49 7.63 1.08
CA ASP A 79 -16.91 7.41 0.80
C ASP A 79 -17.15 6.21 -0.14
N ARG A 80 -16.18 5.88 -0.98
CA ARG A 80 -16.16 4.71 -1.88
C ARG A 80 -14.74 4.37 -2.30
N MET A 81 -14.53 3.18 -2.85
CA MET A 81 -13.34 2.87 -3.63
C MET A 81 -13.53 3.28 -5.09
N SER A 82 -12.48 3.78 -5.72
CA SER A 82 -12.51 4.17 -7.13
C SER A 82 -11.07 4.43 -7.65
N PRO A 83 -10.87 4.60 -8.96
CA PRO A 83 -9.57 5.00 -9.53
C PRO A 83 -9.02 6.35 -9.04
N ILE A 84 -9.81 7.12 -8.29
CA ILE A 84 -9.36 8.35 -7.64
C ILE A 84 -8.59 8.07 -6.35
N PHE A 85 -8.83 6.92 -5.68
CA PHE A 85 -8.08 6.52 -4.50
C PHE A 85 -6.66 6.11 -4.90
N ARG A 86 -5.66 6.95 -4.64
CA ARG A 86 -4.28 6.79 -5.11
C ARG A 86 -3.21 6.99 -4.04
N SER A 87 -3.59 7.35 -2.83
CA SER A 87 -2.62 7.63 -1.76
C SER A 87 -1.92 6.37 -1.22
N VAL A 88 -2.44 5.19 -1.58
CA VAL A 88 -1.84 3.89 -1.30
C VAL A 88 -1.83 3.08 -2.59
N VAL A 89 -0.79 2.29 -2.81
CA VAL A 89 -0.72 1.35 -3.95
C VAL A 89 -1.54 0.09 -3.68
N ALA A 90 -1.92 -0.61 -4.73
CA ALA A 90 -2.69 -1.84 -4.72
C ALA A 90 -3.96 -1.78 -3.84
N PRO A 91 -4.79 -0.70 -3.93
CA PRO A 91 -6.05 -0.67 -3.19
C PRO A 91 -6.98 -1.78 -3.70
N ASN A 92 -7.70 -2.46 -2.80
CA ASN A 92 -8.73 -3.42 -3.20
C ASN A 92 -10.13 -2.79 -3.14
N ASP A 93 -11.10 -3.46 -3.78
CA ASP A 93 -12.53 -3.16 -3.69
C ASP A 93 -13.30 -4.25 -2.93
N ASP A 94 -12.60 -5.20 -2.31
CA ASP A 94 -13.18 -6.30 -1.52
C ASP A 94 -13.65 -5.83 -0.15
N THR A 95 -13.00 -4.79 0.40
CA THR A 95 -13.20 -4.31 1.77
C THR A 95 -13.42 -2.80 1.83
N LEU A 96 -14.12 -2.34 2.85
CA LEU A 96 -14.23 -0.93 3.21
C LEU A 96 -13.11 -0.56 4.20
N TYR A 97 -12.42 0.54 3.91
CA TYR A 97 -11.27 1.00 4.69
C TYR A 97 -11.66 2.04 5.74
N THR A 98 -11.03 1.94 6.91
CA THR A 98 -10.96 2.99 7.92
C THR A 98 -9.53 3.05 8.46
N SER A 99 -8.93 4.23 8.50
CA SER A 99 -7.53 4.40 8.89
C SER A 99 -7.38 5.47 9.96
N ALA A 100 -6.42 5.29 10.87
CA ALA A 100 -6.05 6.30 11.86
C ALA A 100 -4.55 6.25 12.18
N LEU A 101 -3.98 7.40 12.53
CA LEU A 101 -2.71 7.44 13.26
C LEU A 101 -3.01 7.32 14.76
N ILE A 102 -2.34 6.38 15.44
CA ILE A 102 -2.50 6.19 16.88
C ILE A 102 -1.49 7.06 17.61
N GLY A 103 -1.90 8.25 18.00
CA GLY A 103 -1.05 9.22 18.71
C GLY A 103 -1.06 8.99 20.22
N VAL A 104 -0.02 8.32 20.75
CA VAL A 104 0.09 7.95 22.18
C VAL A 104 1.29 8.58 22.90
N ARG A 105 1.78 9.71 22.39
CA ARG A 105 2.94 10.38 22.98
C ARG A 105 2.64 11.00 24.34
N ASN A 106 1.46 11.61 24.48
CA ASN A 106 1.10 12.42 25.64
C ASN A 106 0.13 11.70 26.57
N GLU A 107 -0.79 10.92 26.01
CA GLU A 107 -1.81 10.14 26.71
C GLU A 107 -2.21 8.93 25.86
N PRO A 108 -2.84 7.91 26.44
CA PRO A 108 -3.39 6.78 25.67
C PRO A 108 -4.45 7.23 24.67
N ALA A 109 -4.57 6.46 23.59
CA ALA A 109 -5.67 6.58 22.63
C ALA A 109 -6.66 5.44 22.86
N VAL A 110 -7.96 5.72 22.80
CA VAL A 110 -9.01 4.71 22.98
C VAL A 110 -9.73 4.46 21.66
N LEU A 111 -9.90 3.17 21.35
CA LEU A 111 -10.69 2.67 20.23
C LEU A 111 -11.88 1.88 20.78
N GLU A 112 -13.09 2.24 20.39
CA GLU A 112 -14.28 1.45 20.60
C GLU A 112 -14.69 0.75 19.31
N ILE A 113 -14.79 -0.58 19.36
CA ILE A 113 -15.28 -1.44 18.29
C ILE A 113 -16.63 -2.00 18.75
N PRO A 114 -17.74 -1.70 18.08
CA PRO A 114 -19.04 -2.27 18.42
C PRO A 114 -19.11 -3.75 18.04
N ASP A 115 -20.02 -4.49 18.67
CA ASP A 115 -20.40 -5.82 18.21
C ASP A 115 -20.96 -5.77 16.80
N THR A 116 -20.58 -6.74 15.98
CA THR A 116 -21.01 -6.82 14.58
C THR A 116 -21.01 -8.26 14.09
N MET A 117 -21.82 -8.53 13.07
CA MET A 117 -21.76 -9.76 12.28
C MET A 117 -20.83 -9.61 11.05
N ALA A 118 -20.35 -8.40 10.75
CA ALA A 118 -19.43 -8.19 9.65
C ALA A 118 -18.04 -8.76 9.98
N THR A 119 -17.41 -9.40 9.01
CA THR A 119 -15.99 -9.83 9.13
C THR A 119 -15.09 -8.63 8.91
N TYR A 120 -14.13 -8.43 9.81
CA TYR A 120 -13.16 -7.34 9.71
C TYR A 120 -11.78 -7.75 10.21
N GLY A 121 -10.77 -7.04 9.75
CA GLY A 121 -9.39 -7.18 10.20
C GLY A 121 -8.80 -5.85 10.66
N VAL A 122 -7.87 -5.91 11.60
CA VAL A 122 -7.13 -4.74 12.11
C VAL A 122 -5.66 -4.93 11.84
N LEU A 123 -5.08 -4.04 11.05
CA LEU A 123 -3.65 -3.96 10.78
C LEU A 123 -3.07 -2.74 11.49
N ILE A 124 -2.03 -2.92 12.29
CA ILE A 124 -1.25 -1.83 12.87
C ILE A 124 0.20 -1.98 12.40
N THR A 125 0.76 -0.90 11.85
CA THR A 125 2.16 -0.90 11.39
C THR A 125 2.92 0.27 11.99
N ASP A 126 4.19 0.02 12.27
CA ASP A 126 5.12 1.11 12.62
C ASP A 126 5.44 1.98 11.38
N VAL A 127 6.30 2.96 11.58
CA VAL A 127 6.69 3.92 10.54
C VAL A 127 7.57 3.33 9.43
N TYR A 128 7.96 2.08 9.54
CA TYR A 128 8.73 1.33 8.54
C TYR A 128 7.89 0.25 7.83
N GLY A 129 6.64 0.06 8.24
CA GLY A 129 5.77 -1.00 7.73
C GLY A 129 5.95 -2.35 8.44
N ASN A 130 6.66 -2.39 9.58
CA ASN A 130 6.65 -3.59 10.42
C ASN A 130 5.27 -3.73 11.06
N ILE A 131 4.71 -4.95 11.04
CA ILE A 131 3.41 -5.22 11.65
C ILE A 131 3.57 -5.32 13.17
N ILE A 132 2.71 -4.61 13.89
CA ILE A 132 2.57 -4.70 15.33
C ILE A 132 1.39 -5.62 15.62
N LYS A 133 1.67 -6.83 16.11
CA LYS A 133 0.62 -7.77 16.52
C LYS A 133 -0.05 -7.28 17.79
N THR A 134 -1.36 -7.42 17.86
CA THR A 134 -2.19 -7.01 18.99
C THR A 134 -3.27 -8.05 19.26
N ASP A 135 -3.79 -8.06 20.50
CA ASP A 135 -4.88 -8.94 20.92
C ASP A 135 -6.27 -8.31 20.67
N ILE A 136 -6.38 -7.40 19.69
CA ILE A 136 -7.66 -6.84 19.28
C ILE A 136 -8.51 -7.95 18.65
N SER A 137 -9.67 -8.22 19.24
CA SER A 137 -10.62 -9.19 18.71
C SER A 137 -11.14 -8.74 17.33
N THR A 138 -11.25 -9.68 16.41
CA THR A 138 -11.89 -9.49 15.10
C THR A 138 -13.21 -10.26 14.97
N THR A 139 -13.67 -10.87 16.08
CA THR A 139 -14.92 -11.67 16.17
C THR A 139 -15.93 -11.13 17.16
N SER A 140 -15.54 -10.11 17.95
CA SER A 140 -16.43 -9.44 18.92
C SER A 140 -16.00 -7.98 19.05
N GLY A 141 -16.94 -7.14 19.46
CA GLY A 141 -16.65 -5.77 19.86
C GLY A 141 -15.74 -5.70 21.08
N GLY A 142 -15.21 -4.51 21.35
CA GLY A 142 -14.34 -4.28 22.51
C GLY A 142 -13.95 -2.82 22.66
N ARG A 143 -13.38 -2.51 23.83
CA ARG A 143 -12.81 -1.20 24.14
C ARG A 143 -11.34 -1.35 24.44
N TYR A 144 -10.50 -0.70 23.64
CA TYR A 144 -9.06 -0.87 23.67
C TYR A 144 -8.38 0.46 23.96
N ALA A 145 -7.44 0.47 24.91
CA ALA A 145 -6.59 1.62 25.19
C ALA A 145 -5.17 1.34 24.68
N PHE A 146 -4.75 2.04 23.65
CA PHE A 146 -3.38 2.03 23.17
C PHE A 146 -2.52 2.87 24.10
N THR A 147 -1.47 2.28 24.68
CA THR A 147 -0.49 2.98 25.53
C THR A 147 0.84 3.10 24.82
N GLY A 148 1.51 4.24 24.98
CA GLY A 148 2.82 4.48 24.38
C GLY A 148 3.98 3.94 25.24
N PRO A 149 5.20 3.88 24.68
CA PRO A 149 6.38 3.47 25.43
C PRO A 149 6.58 4.30 26.69
N GLY A 150 6.72 3.61 27.83
CA GLY A 150 6.97 4.25 29.13
C GLY A 150 5.73 4.86 29.80
N TRP A 151 4.54 4.68 29.27
CA TRP A 151 3.31 5.06 29.95
C TRP A 151 3.12 4.23 31.23
N SER A 152 2.70 4.87 32.31
CA SER A 152 2.57 4.23 33.63
C SER A 152 1.35 4.70 34.42
N GLY A 153 0.34 5.25 33.74
CA GLY A 153 -0.91 5.67 34.34
C GLY A 153 -1.85 4.52 34.70
N THR A 154 -3.06 4.85 35.11
CA THR A 154 -4.13 3.87 35.37
C THR A 154 -5.22 4.05 34.32
N LEU A 155 -5.66 2.94 33.74
CA LEU A 155 -6.77 2.92 32.79
C LEU A 155 -8.10 2.64 33.51
N PRO A 156 -9.23 3.13 33.00
CA PRO A 156 -10.54 2.62 33.36
C PRO A 156 -10.62 1.09 33.23
N PRO A 157 -11.24 0.39 34.20
CA PRO A 157 -11.16 -1.07 34.28
C PRO A 157 -11.85 -1.81 33.12
N GLU A 158 -12.71 -1.14 32.37
CA GLU A 158 -13.39 -1.69 31.19
C GLU A 158 -12.58 -1.62 29.91
N LEU A 159 -11.40 -0.97 29.94
CA LEU A 159 -10.50 -0.86 28.79
C LEU A 159 -9.47 -1.99 28.80
N THR A 160 -9.33 -2.67 27.68
CA THR A 160 -8.22 -3.60 27.43
C THR A 160 -6.99 -2.82 26.97
N GLU A 161 -5.90 -2.91 27.74
CA GLU A 161 -4.65 -2.23 27.37
C GLU A 161 -3.97 -2.92 26.19
N ILE A 162 -3.55 -2.11 25.19
CA ILE A 162 -2.71 -2.53 24.06
C ILE A 162 -1.41 -1.71 24.09
N PRO A 163 -0.33 -2.24 24.66
CA PRO A 163 0.95 -1.53 24.71
C PRO A 163 1.59 -1.47 23.32
N LEU A 164 1.95 -0.28 22.88
CA LEU A 164 2.57 -0.04 21.59
C LEU A 164 4.08 0.21 21.75
N PRO A 165 4.92 -0.38 20.89
CA PRO A 165 6.37 -0.15 20.90
C PRO A 165 6.77 1.22 20.33
N VAL A 166 5.82 1.96 19.72
CA VAL A 166 6.04 3.24 19.03
C VAL A 166 4.91 4.21 19.35
N THR A 167 5.15 5.51 19.16
CA THR A 167 4.21 6.57 19.58
C THR A 167 3.20 7.02 18.52
N ASN A 168 3.38 6.60 17.27
CA ASN A 168 2.53 7.08 16.16
C ASN A 168 2.39 6.05 15.02
N PRO A 169 1.99 4.80 15.33
CA PRO A 169 1.75 3.79 14.29
C PRO A 169 0.51 4.14 13.46
N LEU A 170 0.44 3.58 12.25
CA LEU A 170 -0.76 3.61 11.41
C LEU A 170 -1.61 2.38 11.69
N MET A 171 -2.89 2.58 11.91
CA MET A 171 -3.91 1.53 11.99
C MET A 171 -4.80 1.58 10.76
N ILE A 172 -5.12 0.41 10.20
CA ILE A 172 -6.10 0.23 9.13
C ILE A 172 -7.07 -0.87 9.55
N ILE A 173 -8.36 -0.52 9.62
CA ILE A 173 -9.45 -1.47 9.80
C ILE A 173 -10.06 -1.72 8.43
N ARG A 174 -10.15 -2.99 8.02
CA ARG A 174 -10.76 -3.43 6.77
C ARG A 174 -11.98 -4.27 7.08
N VAL A 175 -13.12 -3.91 6.52
CA VAL A 175 -14.38 -4.61 6.73
C VAL A 175 -14.80 -5.25 5.41
N ASN A 176 -15.06 -6.55 5.42
CA ASN A 176 -15.45 -7.30 4.22
C ASN A 176 -16.80 -6.81 3.69
N ARG A 177 -16.89 -6.63 2.38
CA ARG A 177 -18.13 -6.24 1.68
C ARG A 177 -19.04 -7.44 1.39
N PHE A 178 -18.48 -8.64 1.45
CA PHE A 178 -19.16 -9.89 1.19
C PHE A 178 -18.87 -10.89 2.33
N SER A 179 -19.86 -11.73 2.65
CA SER A 179 -19.65 -12.85 3.56
C SER A 179 -18.81 -13.95 2.87
N PRO A 180 -18.28 -14.91 3.64
CA PRO A 180 -17.63 -16.09 3.05
C PRO A 180 -18.53 -16.86 2.07
N ASP A 181 -19.86 -16.85 2.28
CA ASP A 181 -20.85 -17.49 1.40
C ASP A 181 -21.22 -16.63 0.16
N GLY A 182 -20.58 -15.46 0.01
CA GLY A 182 -20.81 -14.56 -1.12
C GLY A 182 -22.01 -13.61 -0.99
N GLU A 183 -22.67 -13.56 0.17
CA GLU A 183 -23.76 -12.61 0.41
C GLU A 183 -23.23 -11.17 0.52
N ASN A 184 -23.96 -10.24 -0.09
CA ASN A 184 -23.63 -8.82 -0.04
C ASN A 184 -23.88 -8.25 1.36
N GLN A 185 -22.82 -7.81 2.03
CA GLN A 185 -22.84 -7.22 3.37
C GLN A 185 -22.44 -5.73 3.38
N ILE A 186 -22.46 -5.04 2.23
CA ILE A 186 -22.00 -3.65 2.12
C ILE A 186 -22.71 -2.74 3.14
N ALA A 187 -24.04 -2.88 3.30
CA ALA A 187 -24.79 -2.07 4.25
C ALA A 187 -24.33 -2.29 5.70
N LEU A 188 -24.15 -3.54 6.11
CA LEU A 188 -23.62 -3.91 7.43
C LEU A 188 -22.18 -3.40 7.62
N ALA A 189 -21.33 -3.54 6.62
CA ALA A 189 -19.96 -3.06 6.66
C ALA A 189 -19.88 -1.52 6.76
N GLU A 190 -20.78 -0.80 6.06
CA GLU A 190 -20.90 0.66 6.16
C GLU A 190 -21.38 1.12 7.54
N GLU A 191 -22.37 0.45 8.11
CA GLU A 191 -22.88 0.74 9.45
C GLU A 191 -21.79 0.52 10.50
N PHE A 192 -21.13 -0.65 10.46
CA PHE A 192 -20.02 -0.97 11.36
C PHE A 192 -18.90 0.05 11.27
N ARG A 193 -18.43 0.36 10.07
CA ARG A 193 -17.35 1.32 9.84
C ARG A 193 -17.66 2.71 10.41
N ARG A 194 -18.91 3.16 10.30
CA ARG A 194 -19.37 4.45 10.81
C ARG A 194 -19.50 4.48 12.32
N SER A 195 -19.81 3.35 12.94
CA SER A 195 -20.01 3.23 14.40
C SER A 195 -18.70 3.04 15.18
N LEU A 196 -17.56 2.79 14.51
CA LEU A 196 -16.24 2.80 15.14
C LEU A 196 -15.96 4.18 15.73
N ARG A 197 -15.44 4.23 16.96
CA ARG A 197 -15.13 5.47 17.66
C ARG A 197 -13.68 5.47 18.14
N MET A 198 -13.03 6.62 18.04
CA MET A 198 -11.66 6.79 18.50
C MET A 198 -11.42 8.19 19.06
N GLY A 199 -10.50 8.29 20.00
CA GLY A 199 -10.05 9.56 20.56
C GLY A 199 -9.00 9.38 21.65
N PRO A 200 -8.48 10.47 22.23
CA PRO A 200 -7.61 10.40 23.40
C PRO A 200 -8.39 9.89 24.63
N LEU A 201 -7.68 9.35 25.64
CA LEU A 201 -8.26 8.81 26.86
C LEU A 201 -9.17 9.85 27.56
N LEU A 202 -8.76 11.10 27.60
CA LEU A 202 -9.58 12.18 28.17
C LEU A 202 -10.93 12.36 27.45
N ALA A 203 -10.99 12.14 26.13
CA ALA A 203 -12.24 12.19 25.37
C ALA A 203 -13.14 10.99 25.71
N TYR A 204 -12.54 9.80 25.91
CA TYR A 204 -13.26 8.63 26.38
C TYR A 204 -13.93 8.85 27.75
N GLU A 205 -13.15 9.32 28.73
CA GLU A 205 -13.63 9.62 30.09
C GLU A 205 -14.78 10.65 30.12
N ARG A 206 -14.81 11.53 29.13
CA ARG A 206 -15.88 12.53 28.94
C ARG A 206 -17.06 12.03 28.09
N GLY A 207 -17.00 10.80 27.55
CA GLY A 207 -18.03 10.25 26.68
C GLY A 207 -18.17 10.96 25.32
N VAL A 208 -17.08 11.52 24.79
CA VAL A 208 -17.06 12.34 23.55
C VAL A 208 -16.09 11.81 22.49
N LEU A 209 -15.87 10.50 22.43
CA LEU A 209 -15.12 9.88 21.34
C LEU A 209 -15.75 10.22 19.98
N ALA A 210 -14.89 10.47 18.99
CA ALA A 210 -15.33 10.77 17.63
C ALA A 210 -15.67 9.48 16.84
N GLU A 211 -16.76 9.51 16.10
CA GLU A 211 -17.09 8.49 15.11
C GLU A 211 -16.19 8.60 13.88
N THR A 212 -16.14 7.53 13.06
CA THR A 212 -15.39 7.54 11.81
C THR A 212 -15.84 8.68 10.89
N LEU A 213 -14.89 9.49 10.47
CA LEU A 213 -15.11 10.55 9.49
C LEU A 213 -15.05 9.97 8.08
N ILE A 214 -16.20 9.88 7.41
CA ILE A 214 -16.25 9.49 5.99
C ILE A 214 -16.02 10.72 5.15
N VAL A 215 -14.93 10.69 4.38
CA VAL A 215 -14.51 11.80 3.51
C VAL A 215 -14.63 11.42 2.03
N PRO A 216 -14.86 12.39 1.14
CA PRO A 216 -14.86 12.13 -0.30
C PRO A 216 -13.58 11.43 -0.73
N VAL A 217 -13.67 10.48 -1.66
CA VAL A 217 -12.50 9.73 -2.17
C VAL A 217 -11.43 10.64 -2.76
N SER A 218 -11.78 11.86 -3.20
CA SER A 218 -10.85 12.89 -3.68
C SER A 218 -9.82 13.34 -2.63
N PHE A 219 -10.10 13.15 -1.34
CA PHE A 219 -9.12 13.35 -0.27
C PHE A 219 -7.89 12.46 -0.43
N TRP A 220 -8.06 11.29 -1.04
CA TRP A 220 -7.03 10.27 -1.28
C TRP A 220 -6.47 10.29 -2.72
N ALA A 221 -6.69 11.37 -3.46
CA ALA A 221 -6.37 11.44 -4.91
C ALA A 221 -4.87 11.59 -5.22
N ARG A 222 -4.05 12.03 -4.25
CA ARG A 222 -2.61 12.20 -4.44
C ARG A 222 -1.93 10.84 -4.45
N SER A 223 -1.17 10.54 -5.51
CA SER A 223 -0.36 9.32 -5.57
C SER A 223 1.03 9.57 -4.98
N PHE A 224 1.28 9.04 -3.80
CA PHE A 224 2.60 9.14 -3.18
C PHE A 224 3.66 8.33 -3.95
N LYS A 225 3.26 7.20 -4.55
CA LYS A 225 4.16 6.42 -5.43
C LYS A 225 4.64 7.28 -6.60
N LEU A 226 3.73 7.86 -7.38
CA LEU A 226 4.11 8.69 -8.53
C LEU A 226 4.93 9.92 -8.13
N ASP A 227 4.62 10.51 -6.99
CA ASP A 227 5.38 11.66 -6.48
C ASP A 227 6.81 11.26 -6.13
N ALA A 228 7.01 10.11 -5.47
CA ALA A 228 8.34 9.57 -5.16
C ALA A 228 9.08 9.23 -6.45
N ASP A 229 8.45 8.48 -7.37
CA ASP A 229 9.06 8.04 -8.62
C ASP A 229 9.55 9.23 -9.47
N ARG A 230 8.68 10.24 -9.65
CA ARG A 230 9.03 11.46 -10.38
C ARG A 230 10.12 12.26 -9.67
N MET A 231 10.03 12.38 -8.35
CA MET A 231 11.01 13.15 -7.59
C MET A 231 12.40 12.49 -7.64
N ILE A 232 12.48 11.17 -7.52
CA ILE A 232 13.74 10.44 -7.64
C ILE A 232 14.32 10.57 -9.05
N LYS A 233 13.47 10.47 -10.08
CA LYS A 233 13.88 10.61 -11.48
C LYS A 233 14.35 12.02 -11.82
N ASP A 234 13.56 13.05 -11.46
CA ASP A 234 13.74 14.41 -11.98
C ASP A 234 14.52 15.32 -11.01
N ASN A 235 14.51 15.04 -9.71
CA ASN A 235 15.18 15.83 -8.68
C ASN A 235 15.52 14.97 -7.43
N PRO A 236 16.45 14.01 -7.56
CA PRO A 236 16.79 13.06 -6.48
C PRO A 236 17.27 13.74 -5.20
N LEU A 237 17.95 14.88 -5.28
CA LEU A 237 18.37 15.63 -4.10
C LEU A 237 17.18 16.22 -3.32
N ARG A 238 16.08 16.56 -4.01
CA ARG A 238 14.85 16.96 -3.34
C ARG A 238 14.23 15.78 -2.61
N PHE A 239 14.20 14.60 -3.24
CA PHE A 239 13.72 13.38 -2.57
C PHE A 239 14.51 13.09 -1.30
N LEU A 240 15.85 13.17 -1.35
CA LEU A 240 16.71 12.98 -0.18
C LEU A 240 16.40 13.97 0.94
N ARG A 241 16.19 15.25 0.63
CA ARG A 241 15.77 16.25 1.64
C ARG A 241 14.41 15.94 2.26
N GLU A 242 13.45 15.47 1.47
CA GLU A 242 12.13 15.09 1.98
C GLU A 242 12.21 13.77 2.79
N LEU A 243 13.01 12.80 2.34
CA LEU A 243 13.27 11.57 3.09
C LEU A 243 13.93 11.88 4.44
N GLN A 244 14.95 12.74 4.46
CA GLN A 244 15.61 13.21 5.69
C GLN A 244 14.61 13.81 6.68
N ARG A 245 13.67 14.67 6.21
CA ARG A 245 12.59 15.21 7.05
C ARG A 245 11.71 14.09 7.62
N GLY A 246 11.35 13.10 6.82
CA GLY A 246 10.58 11.94 7.27
C GLY A 246 11.34 11.11 8.32
N VAL A 247 12.63 10.89 8.13
CA VAL A 247 13.49 10.13 9.06
C VAL A 247 13.66 10.86 10.38
N MET A 248 13.80 12.20 10.34
CA MET A 248 14.01 13.05 11.51
C MET A 248 12.71 13.61 12.13
N ASP A 249 11.54 13.12 11.69
CA ASP A 249 10.25 13.61 12.19
C ASP A 249 10.10 13.36 13.69
N ILE A 250 9.94 14.44 14.44
CA ILE A 250 9.80 14.39 15.91
C ILE A 250 8.56 13.63 16.39
N ARG A 251 7.58 13.40 15.53
CA ARG A 251 6.38 12.60 15.84
C ARG A 251 6.67 11.11 15.92
N THR A 252 7.84 10.68 15.47
CA THR A 252 8.27 9.28 15.50
C THR A 252 9.30 9.05 16.62
N PRO A 253 9.49 7.80 17.07
CA PRO A 253 10.53 7.48 18.04
C PRO A 253 11.91 7.91 17.54
N PRO A 254 12.81 8.36 18.42
CA PRO A 254 14.18 8.67 18.08
C PRO A 254 14.88 7.45 17.44
N LEU A 255 15.74 7.72 16.48
CA LEU A 255 16.60 6.68 15.92
C LEU A 255 17.58 6.15 16.98
N THR A 256 17.84 4.85 16.95
CA THR A 256 18.77 4.17 17.85
C THR A 256 19.74 3.28 17.07
N GLY A 257 20.86 2.90 17.69
CA GLY A 257 21.83 1.95 17.13
C GLY A 257 22.24 2.29 15.69
N ASP A 258 22.29 1.27 14.83
CA ASP A 258 22.71 1.39 13.42
C ASP A 258 21.85 2.34 12.59
N ASN A 259 20.56 2.52 12.95
CA ASN A 259 19.70 3.47 12.27
C ASN A 259 20.16 4.90 12.52
N ARG A 260 20.52 5.21 13.76
CA ARG A 260 21.06 6.53 14.13
C ARG A 260 22.41 6.75 13.45
N ALA A 261 23.31 5.80 13.56
CA ALA A 261 24.65 5.91 12.97
C ALA A 261 24.59 6.18 11.46
N LEU A 262 23.74 5.43 10.72
CA LEU A 262 23.59 5.64 9.28
C LEU A 262 22.96 7.03 8.97
N ALA A 263 21.99 7.47 9.73
CA ALA A 263 21.36 8.78 9.50
C ALA A 263 22.33 9.93 9.80
N GLU A 264 23.12 9.86 10.89
CA GLU A 264 24.13 10.86 11.24
C GLU A 264 25.26 10.90 10.19
N GLU A 265 25.68 9.73 9.68
CA GLU A 265 26.69 9.65 8.62
C GLU A 265 26.17 10.28 7.31
N PHE A 266 24.95 9.94 6.91
CA PHE A 266 24.29 10.55 5.74
C PHE A 266 24.17 12.07 5.91
N ASP A 267 23.67 12.55 7.04
CA ASP A 267 23.46 13.97 7.32
C ASP A 267 24.77 14.74 7.25
N ARG A 268 25.85 14.20 7.83
CA ARG A 268 27.20 14.78 7.78
C ARG A 268 27.71 14.94 6.34
N LEU A 269 27.51 13.91 5.50
CA LEU A 269 27.95 13.95 4.10
C LEU A 269 27.08 14.90 3.28
N PHE A 270 25.75 14.81 3.44
CA PHE A 270 24.80 15.59 2.67
C PHE A 270 24.85 17.09 2.99
N ALA A 271 25.17 17.46 4.21
CA ALA A 271 25.33 18.86 4.66
C ALA A 271 26.53 19.55 4.00
N THR A 272 27.49 18.82 3.43
CA THR A 272 28.64 19.42 2.74
C THR A 272 28.25 20.16 1.47
N GLY A 273 27.14 19.80 0.83
CA GLY A 273 26.74 20.30 -0.50
C GLY A 273 27.67 19.86 -1.63
N MET A 274 28.58 18.91 -1.37
CA MET A 274 29.47 18.32 -2.36
C MET A 274 28.90 16.98 -2.84
N PHE A 275 29.43 16.47 -3.97
CA PHE A 275 29.08 15.15 -4.52
C PHE A 275 27.61 15.00 -4.90
N GLU A 276 26.98 16.06 -5.42
CA GLU A 276 25.56 16.03 -5.81
C GLU A 276 25.23 14.94 -6.83
N ASP A 277 26.14 14.67 -7.77
CA ASP A 277 26.00 13.63 -8.80
C ASP A 277 26.00 12.23 -8.18
N GLU A 278 26.86 11.98 -7.18
CA GLU A 278 26.92 10.70 -6.47
C GLU A 278 25.65 10.47 -5.63
N PHE A 279 25.17 11.49 -4.92
CA PHE A 279 23.90 11.43 -4.21
C PHE A 279 22.73 11.14 -5.16
N ALA A 280 22.69 11.82 -6.29
CA ALA A 280 21.64 11.64 -7.29
C ALA A 280 21.63 10.22 -7.86
N ARG A 281 22.81 9.74 -8.32
CA ARG A 281 22.99 8.39 -8.86
C ARG A 281 22.64 7.33 -7.83
N ALA A 282 23.18 7.42 -6.61
CA ALA A 282 22.93 6.46 -5.54
C ALA A 282 21.44 6.36 -5.18
N THR A 283 20.70 7.49 -5.23
CA THR A 283 19.26 7.52 -4.97
C THR A 283 18.47 6.81 -6.07
N GLN A 284 18.83 7.06 -7.33
CA GLN A 284 18.20 6.41 -8.49
C GLN A 284 18.49 4.92 -8.53
N ASP A 285 19.76 4.53 -8.28
CA ASP A 285 20.16 3.12 -8.24
C ASP A 285 19.49 2.37 -7.08
N ALA A 286 19.36 3.00 -5.90
CA ALA A 286 18.61 2.41 -4.78
C ALA A 286 17.15 2.15 -5.13
N GLN A 287 16.48 3.07 -5.85
CA GLN A 287 15.12 2.85 -6.33
C GLN A 287 15.06 1.76 -7.39
N ALA A 288 16.02 1.71 -8.29
CA ALA A 288 16.10 0.63 -9.29
C ALA A 288 16.25 -0.74 -8.63
N ASP A 289 17.07 -0.87 -7.58
CA ASP A 289 17.17 -2.10 -6.79
C ASP A 289 15.87 -2.49 -6.12
N ILE A 290 15.16 -1.51 -5.52
CA ILE A 290 13.86 -1.71 -4.86
C ILE A 290 12.83 -2.25 -5.87
N ILE A 291 12.80 -1.69 -7.07
CA ILE A 291 11.90 -2.11 -8.14
C ILE A 291 12.27 -3.49 -8.67
N SER A 292 13.55 -3.72 -8.99
CA SER A 292 14.04 -5.02 -9.48
C SER A 292 13.81 -6.13 -8.45
N ASN A 293 14.09 -5.88 -7.18
CA ASN A 293 13.86 -6.87 -6.12
C ASN A 293 12.39 -7.31 -6.04
N TYR A 294 11.43 -6.42 -6.36
CA TYR A 294 10.02 -6.81 -6.45
C TYR A 294 9.73 -7.59 -7.73
N LEU A 295 10.06 -7.00 -8.88
CA LEU A 295 9.66 -7.53 -10.20
C LEU A 295 10.38 -8.84 -10.58
N ASP A 296 11.56 -9.09 -10.02
CA ASP A 296 12.36 -10.29 -10.28
C ASP A 296 12.10 -11.41 -9.27
N ASN A 297 11.33 -11.15 -8.21
CA ASN A 297 10.94 -12.15 -7.20
C ASN A 297 9.76 -13.00 -7.69
N THR A 298 9.91 -13.62 -8.85
CA THR A 298 8.86 -14.39 -9.52
C THR A 298 9.01 -15.90 -9.31
N ASP A 299 7.90 -16.61 -9.29
CA ASP A 299 7.84 -18.06 -9.40
C ASP A 299 7.77 -18.55 -10.87
N GLN A 300 7.55 -19.85 -11.07
CA GLN A 300 7.54 -20.49 -12.40
C GLN A 300 6.46 -19.97 -13.37
N ASN A 301 5.44 -19.23 -12.88
CA ASN A 301 4.34 -18.68 -13.66
C ASN A 301 4.31 -17.15 -13.65
N ASN A 302 5.46 -16.53 -13.34
CA ASN A 302 5.66 -15.08 -13.25
C ASN A 302 4.89 -14.39 -12.11
N TRP A 303 4.35 -15.14 -11.13
CA TRP A 303 3.74 -14.55 -9.95
C TRP A 303 4.78 -14.15 -8.91
N ILE A 304 4.62 -12.95 -8.39
CA ILE A 304 5.46 -12.36 -7.34
C ILE A 304 4.79 -12.62 -6.00
N ASN A 305 5.52 -13.22 -5.05
CA ASN A 305 5.01 -13.47 -3.70
C ASN A 305 6.08 -13.19 -2.64
N PHE A 306 5.75 -12.36 -1.67
CA PHE A 306 6.56 -12.08 -0.49
C PHE A 306 5.88 -12.65 0.75
N ARG A 307 6.52 -13.58 1.43
CA ARG A 307 5.99 -14.22 2.63
C ARG A 307 6.37 -13.54 3.95
N ASN A 308 7.36 -12.65 3.91
CA ASN A 308 7.89 -11.95 5.07
C ASN A 308 7.24 -10.58 5.32
N ILE A 309 6.07 -10.32 4.73
CA ILE A 309 5.36 -9.04 4.86
C ILE A 309 5.14 -8.70 6.33
N GLY A 310 5.63 -7.54 6.75
CA GLY A 310 5.52 -7.04 8.12
C GLY A 310 6.57 -7.56 9.10
N PHE A 311 7.34 -8.60 8.74
CA PHE A 311 8.36 -9.24 9.58
C PHE A 311 9.72 -9.30 8.85
N TRP A 312 10.22 -8.15 8.48
CA TRP A 312 11.37 -7.99 7.59
C TRP A 312 12.73 -8.30 8.24
N GLY A 313 12.83 -8.19 9.58
CA GLY A 313 14.11 -8.25 10.27
C GLY A 313 15.08 -7.20 9.71
N THR A 314 16.20 -7.66 9.14
CA THR A 314 17.20 -6.82 8.47
C THR A 314 17.06 -6.79 6.95
N ASN A 315 16.04 -7.42 6.39
CA ASN A 315 15.78 -7.40 4.94
C ASN A 315 15.08 -6.09 4.54
N TYR A 316 15.87 -5.03 4.51
CA TYR A 316 15.38 -3.67 4.19
C TYR A 316 14.96 -3.54 2.73
N LEU A 317 15.52 -4.37 1.83
CA LEU A 317 15.20 -4.32 0.41
C LEU A 317 13.77 -4.82 0.16
N ASP A 318 13.39 -6.00 0.68
CA ASP A 318 12.02 -6.51 0.60
C ASP A 318 11.01 -5.52 1.20
N ARG A 319 11.34 -4.96 2.36
CA ARG A 319 10.50 -3.97 3.02
C ARG A 319 10.23 -2.76 2.13
N SER A 320 11.23 -2.25 1.46
CA SER A 320 11.12 -1.10 0.57
C SER A 320 10.41 -1.47 -0.73
N SER A 321 10.62 -2.68 -1.25
CA SER A 321 9.91 -3.23 -2.41
C SER A 321 8.41 -3.36 -2.14
N ILE A 322 8.02 -3.89 -1.00
CA ILE A 322 6.61 -3.95 -0.61
C ILE A 322 6.02 -2.55 -0.39
N THR A 323 6.78 -1.60 0.15
CA THR A 323 6.32 -0.21 0.24
C THR A 323 6.01 0.38 -1.14
N GLN A 324 6.81 0.04 -2.15
CA GLN A 324 6.65 0.53 -3.52
C GLN A 324 5.44 -0.10 -4.25
N PHE A 325 5.09 -1.36 -3.98
CA PHE A 325 4.12 -2.13 -4.76
C PHE A 325 2.90 -2.63 -3.99
N CYS A 326 3.02 -2.89 -2.69
CA CYS A 326 1.96 -3.47 -1.83
C CYS A 326 1.97 -2.82 -0.44
N GLN A 327 2.01 -1.50 -0.38
CA GLN A 327 2.06 -0.77 0.88
C GLN A 327 0.89 -1.12 1.79
N TYR A 328 1.18 -1.43 3.06
CA TYR A 328 0.19 -1.86 4.07
C TYR A 328 -0.53 -3.18 3.73
N CYS A 329 0.11 -4.05 2.99
CA CYS A 329 -0.33 -5.44 2.88
C CYS A 329 -0.26 -6.14 4.22
N ASN A 330 -1.20 -7.07 4.47
CA ASN A 330 -1.22 -7.89 5.68
C ASN A 330 -0.12 -8.95 5.65
N ASP A 331 0.14 -9.57 6.78
CA ASP A 331 0.95 -10.78 6.85
C ASP A 331 0.20 -12.01 6.29
N ILE A 332 0.96 -13.08 6.08
CA ILE A 332 0.45 -14.33 5.51
C ILE A 332 -0.63 -15.01 6.38
N GLU A 333 -0.68 -14.73 7.69
CA GLU A 333 -1.72 -15.30 8.57
C GLU A 333 -3.10 -14.70 8.27
N SER A 334 -3.12 -13.44 7.83
CA SER A 334 -4.34 -12.73 7.47
C SER A 334 -4.65 -12.81 5.99
N SER A 335 -3.64 -12.61 5.13
CA SER A 335 -3.84 -12.59 3.67
C SER A 335 -2.57 -12.96 2.91
N ALA A 336 -2.71 -13.74 1.84
CA ALA A 336 -1.65 -13.97 0.87
C ALA A 336 -1.84 -13.06 -0.35
N TYR A 337 -0.72 -12.64 -0.95
CA TYR A 337 -0.69 -11.76 -2.11
C TYR A 337 0.20 -12.36 -3.19
N TYR A 338 -0.33 -12.46 -4.40
CA TYR A 338 0.40 -12.87 -5.59
C TYR A 338 0.15 -11.81 -6.65
N ASP A 339 1.20 -11.12 -7.12
CA ASP A 339 1.11 -10.10 -8.15
C ASP A 339 1.73 -10.58 -9.45
N VAL A 340 1.17 -10.23 -10.60
CA VAL A 340 1.66 -10.66 -11.90
C VAL A 340 1.67 -9.53 -12.89
N PHE A 341 2.82 -9.34 -13.56
CA PHE A 341 3.05 -8.32 -14.58
C PHE A 341 3.28 -8.90 -15.96
N LYS A 342 3.57 -10.21 -16.05
CA LYS A 342 3.95 -10.90 -17.28
C LYS A 342 3.05 -12.10 -17.53
N ASP A 343 2.84 -12.41 -18.79
CA ASP A 343 2.13 -13.62 -19.23
C ASP A 343 3.04 -14.85 -19.23
N SER A 344 2.50 -15.99 -19.68
CA SER A 344 3.21 -17.27 -19.79
C SER A 344 4.37 -17.28 -20.82
N ASN A 345 4.54 -16.20 -21.59
CA ASN A 345 5.61 -16.02 -22.57
C ASN A 345 6.59 -14.93 -22.12
N ASP A 346 6.59 -14.56 -20.83
CA ASP A 346 7.40 -13.48 -20.24
C ASP A 346 7.14 -12.09 -20.84
N GLN A 347 5.99 -11.90 -21.50
CA GLN A 347 5.61 -10.61 -22.06
C GLN A 347 4.81 -9.79 -21.05
N GLN A 348 5.11 -8.48 -20.98
CA GLN A 348 4.36 -7.54 -20.15
C GLN A 348 2.87 -7.59 -20.46
N LEU A 349 2.02 -7.79 -19.45
CA LEU A 349 0.57 -7.73 -19.59
C LEU A 349 0.14 -6.36 -20.15
N ASN A 350 -0.59 -6.38 -21.27
CA ASN A 350 -1.01 -5.17 -21.97
C ASN A 350 -2.38 -5.40 -22.64
N GLY A 351 -3.41 -4.68 -22.19
CA GLY A 351 -4.76 -4.83 -22.73
C GLY A 351 -4.90 -4.44 -24.20
N ALA A 352 -4.00 -3.55 -24.72
CA ALA A 352 -3.97 -3.21 -26.14
C ALA A 352 -3.61 -4.41 -27.05
N SER A 353 -3.01 -5.47 -26.50
CA SER A 353 -2.63 -6.67 -27.25
C SER A 353 -3.80 -7.64 -27.51
N GLY A 354 -4.97 -7.42 -26.88
CA GLY A 354 -6.18 -8.22 -27.15
C GLY A 354 -6.82 -8.83 -25.91
N GLY A 355 -6.05 -9.26 -24.92
CA GLY A 355 -6.55 -9.79 -23.66
C GLY A 355 -5.94 -11.13 -23.26
N TYR A 356 -6.27 -11.53 -22.04
CA TYR A 356 -5.69 -12.69 -21.38
C TYR A 356 -6.76 -13.53 -20.69
N VAL A 357 -6.45 -14.80 -20.46
CA VAL A 357 -7.24 -15.70 -19.62
C VAL A 357 -6.37 -16.25 -18.50
N LEU A 358 -6.95 -16.27 -17.30
CA LEU A 358 -6.41 -16.91 -16.11
C LEU A 358 -7.38 -18.03 -15.71
N THR A 359 -6.95 -19.28 -15.85
CA THR A 359 -7.79 -20.45 -15.53
C THR A 359 -7.23 -21.15 -14.29
N PHE A 360 -8.01 -21.16 -13.23
CA PHE A 360 -7.78 -21.98 -12.06
C PHE A 360 -8.38 -23.36 -12.31
N GLU A 361 -7.54 -24.36 -12.48
CA GLU A 361 -8.00 -25.75 -12.45
C GLU A 361 -8.70 -26.04 -11.11
N ARG A 362 -9.55 -27.04 -11.04
CA ARG A 362 -10.36 -27.30 -9.84
C ARG A 362 -9.52 -27.43 -8.55
N ASP A 363 -8.35 -28.04 -8.64
CA ASP A 363 -7.40 -28.22 -7.53
C ASP A 363 -6.47 -27.03 -7.32
N GLN A 364 -6.46 -26.07 -8.26
CA GLN A 364 -5.72 -24.80 -8.15
C GLN A 364 -6.56 -23.63 -7.62
N ILE A 365 -7.88 -23.81 -7.42
CA ILE A 365 -8.70 -22.78 -6.79
C ILE A 365 -8.13 -22.50 -5.38
N PRO A 366 -7.75 -21.24 -5.07
CA PRO A 366 -7.09 -20.94 -3.80
C PRO A 366 -7.94 -21.33 -2.60
N GLN A 367 -7.32 -22.04 -1.65
CA GLN A 367 -7.97 -22.39 -0.39
C GLN A 367 -7.94 -21.19 0.56
N ALA A 368 -9.12 -20.71 0.93
CA ALA A 368 -9.32 -19.53 1.75
C ALA A 368 -10.43 -19.76 2.77
N ARG A 369 -10.22 -19.38 4.04
CA ARG A 369 -11.27 -19.37 5.05
C ARG A 369 -12.34 -18.31 4.76
N GLU A 370 -11.94 -17.18 4.19
CA GLU A 370 -12.85 -16.09 3.83
C GLU A 370 -13.18 -16.11 2.35
N PHE A 371 -12.28 -15.65 1.51
CA PHE A 371 -12.44 -15.65 0.05
C PHE A 371 -11.10 -15.41 -0.67
N TRP A 372 -11.11 -15.57 -1.99
CA TRP A 372 -10.05 -15.12 -2.88
C TRP A 372 -10.58 -14.11 -3.88
N SER A 373 -9.71 -13.21 -4.36
CA SER A 373 -10.06 -12.22 -5.39
C SER A 373 -8.89 -11.93 -6.33
N VAL A 374 -9.20 -11.58 -7.57
CA VAL A 374 -8.24 -11.09 -8.57
C VAL A 374 -8.63 -9.67 -8.95
N THR A 375 -7.74 -8.72 -8.73
CA THR A 375 -7.94 -7.29 -9.02
C THR A 375 -6.96 -6.85 -10.11
N SER A 376 -7.39 -6.02 -11.06
CA SER A 376 -6.51 -5.44 -12.09
C SER A 376 -6.09 -4.01 -11.76
N TYR A 377 -4.85 -3.65 -12.15
CA TYR A 377 -4.25 -2.35 -11.89
C TYR A 377 -3.55 -1.80 -13.13
N ILE A 378 -3.47 -0.47 -13.23
CA ILE A 378 -2.51 0.19 -14.11
C ILE A 378 -1.11 -0.12 -13.57
N SER A 379 -0.23 -0.75 -14.35
CA SER A 379 1.06 -1.25 -13.84
C SER A 379 2.02 -0.14 -13.38
N GLU A 380 1.99 1.04 -13.97
CA GLU A 380 2.84 2.18 -13.57
C GLU A 380 2.48 2.69 -12.17
N THR A 381 1.19 2.81 -11.88
CA THR A 381 0.68 3.47 -10.67
C THR A 381 0.24 2.51 -9.58
N ILE A 382 0.04 1.23 -9.93
CA ILE A 382 -0.57 0.19 -9.08
C ILE A 382 -1.89 0.70 -8.48
N THR A 383 -2.71 1.31 -9.31
CA THR A 383 -4.04 1.85 -8.94
C THR A 383 -5.12 1.28 -9.83
N LEU A 384 -6.36 1.27 -9.32
CA LEU A 384 -7.52 0.89 -10.12
C LEU A 384 -7.61 1.75 -11.39
N HIS A 385 -8.11 1.18 -12.49
CA HIS A 385 -8.34 1.90 -13.73
C HIS A 385 -9.82 2.21 -13.93
N ARG A 386 -10.13 3.27 -14.68
CA ARG A 386 -11.51 3.60 -15.06
C ARG A 386 -12.05 2.59 -16.06
N ASN A 387 -13.23 2.07 -15.80
CA ASN A 387 -14.00 1.28 -16.76
C ASN A 387 -15.49 1.62 -16.62
N PRO A 388 -16.31 1.39 -17.66
CA PRO A 388 -17.73 1.76 -17.67
C PRO A 388 -18.58 1.07 -16.60
N GLU A 389 -18.15 -0.11 -16.14
CA GLU A 389 -18.91 -0.94 -15.19
C GLU A 389 -18.52 -0.68 -13.73
N ASP A 390 -17.55 0.20 -13.46
CA ASP A 390 -16.93 0.37 -12.15
C ASP A 390 -16.56 -0.98 -11.49
N LYS A 391 -16.18 -1.95 -12.32
CA LYS A 391 -15.79 -3.30 -11.94
C LYS A 391 -14.27 -3.42 -11.89
N TYR A 392 -13.73 -3.80 -10.75
CA TYR A 392 -12.26 -3.85 -10.52
C TYR A 392 -11.77 -5.23 -10.14
N VAL A 393 -12.70 -6.15 -9.79
CA VAL A 393 -12.39 -7.44 -9.18
C VAL A 393 -13.26 -8.55 -9.73
N VAL A 394 -12.70 -9.76 -9.81
CA VAL A 394 -13.40 -11.05 -9.89
C VAL A 394 -12.96 -11.88 -8.70
N ALA A 395 -13.89 -12.45 -7.97
CA ALA A 395 -13.63 -13.13 -6.69
C ALA A 395 -14.49 -14.38 -6.55
N GLY A 396 -14.16 -15.25 -5.61
CA GLY A 396 -14.98 -16.41 -5.27
C GLY A 396 -16.42 -16.06 -4.87
N TYR A 397 -16.63 -14.85 -4.33
CA TYR A 397 -17.95 -14.31 -3.98
C TYR A 397 -18.66 -13.56 -5.13
N THR A 398 -18.06 -13.44 -6.33
CA THR A 398 -18.68 -12.70 -7.43
C THR A 398 -20.02 -13.34 -7.82
N PRO A 399 -21.15 -12.60 -7.71
CA PRO A 399 -22.46 -13.17 -8.05
C PRO A 399 -22.52 -13.65 -9.51
N GLY A 400 -22.94 -14.89 -9.70
CA GLY A 400 -23.04 -15.50 -11.03
C GLY A 400 -21.68 -15.91 -11.63
N LEU A 401 -20.62 -16.03 -10.82
CA LEU A 401 -19.35 -16.60 -11.28
C LEU A 401 -19.58 -18.02 -11.80
N GLU A 402 -19.23 -18.24 -13.06
CA GLU A 402 -19.44 -19.53 -13.73
C GLU A 402 -18.18 -20.39 -13.63
N THR A 403 -18.40 -21.69 -13.40
CA THR A 403 -17.39 -22.74 -13.49
C THR A 403 -17.53 -23.49 -14.81
N ASN A 404 -16.43 -23.93 -15.39
CA ASN A 404 -16.40 -24.79 -16.55
C ASN A 404 -16.92 -26.19 -16.18
N GLU A 405 -17.24 -27.04 -17.21
CA GLU A 405 -17.77 -28.41 -17.01
C GLU A 405 -16.84 -29.30 -16.16
N ASP A 406 -15.53 -29.07 -16.21
CA ASP A 406 -14.51 -29.79 -15.43
C ASP A 406 -14.32 -29.25 -14.02
N GLY A 407 -15.05 -28.17 -13.64
CA GLY A 407 -14.98 -27.51 -12.35
C GLY A 407 -13.87 -26.48 -12.24
N SER A 408 -13.15 -26.15 -13.30
CA SER A 408 -12.20 -25.05 -13.36
C SER A 408 -12.92 -23.69 -13.44
N ILE A 409 -12.22 -22.60 -13.11
CA ILE A 409 -12.74 -21.24 -13.20
C ILE A 409 -11.82 -20.43 -14.12
N SER A 410 -12.39 -19.91 -15.21
CA SER A 410 -11.67 -19.04 -16.13
C SER A 410 -12.05 -17.57 -15.92
N ILE A 411 -11.07 -16.71 -15.70
CA ILE A 411 -11.21 -15.26 -15.62
C ILE A 411 -10.63 -14.63 -16.88
N TYR A 412 -11.42 -13.84 -17.56
CA TYR A 412 -11.03 -13.17 -18.80
C TYR A 412 -10.64 -11.72 -18.54
N ALA A 413 -9.35 -11.43 -18.61
CA ALA A 413 -8.78 -10.10 -18.38
C ALA A 413 -8.68 -9.35 -19.72
N THR A 414 -9.68 -8.55 -20.07
CA THR A 414 -9.81 -7.87 -21.36
C THR A 414 -10.34 -6.45 -21.18
N PRO A 415 -10.02 -5.49 -22.10
CA PRO A 415 -10.57 -4.13 -22.03
C PRO A 415 -12.10 -4.07 -22.19
N THR A 416 -12.67 -4.98 -22.95
CA THR A 416 -14.11 -5.11 -23.18
C THR A 416 -14.56 -6.55 -22.97
N PRO A 417 -15.84 -6.79 -22.57
CA PRO A 417 -16.33 -8.15 -22.33
C PRO A 417 -16.18 -9.01 -23.60
N PRO A 418 -15.56 -10.20 -23.51
CA PRO A 418 -15.47 -11.08 -24.66
C PRO A 418 -16.85 -11.66 -25.03
N PRO A 419 -17.17 -11.86 -26.32
CA PRO A 419 -18.41 -12.47 -26.73
C PRO A 419 -18.59 -13.88 -26.15
N GLY A 420 -19.77 -14.18 -25.61
CA GLY A 420 -20.11 -15.49 -25.06
C GLY A 420 -19.52 -15.79 -23.68
N VAL A 421 -18.84 -14.86 -23.07
CA VAL A 421 -18.31 -14.97 -21.68
C VAL A 421 -19.27 -14.29 -20.73
N SER A 422 -19.55 -14.92 -19.58
CA SER A 422 -20.30 -14.31 -18.50
C SER A 422 -19.58 -13.05 -18.02
N THR A 423 -20.35 -11.98 -17.82
CA THR A 423 -19.78 -10.75 -17.23
C THR A 423 -19.25 -10.97 -15.82
N ALA A 424 -19.69 -12.01 -15.11
CA ALA A 424 -19.15 -12.39 -13.81
C ALA A 424 -17.69 -12.86 -13.89
N ASN A 425 -17.33 -13.56 -14.97
CA ASN A 425 -15.98 -14.07 -15.23
C ASN A 425 -15.07 -13.06 -15.97
N TRP A 426 -15.59 -11.89 -16.31
CA TRP A 426 -14.81 -10.84 -16.97
C TRP A 426 -14.21 -9.89 -15.97
N LEU A 427 -12.88 -9.70 -16.04
CA LEU A 427 -12.11 -8.71 -15.32
C LEU A 427 -11.71 -7.59 -16.27
N PRO A 428 -12.29 -6.39 -16.19
CA PRO A 428 -11.85 -5.25 -16.98
C PRO A 428 -10.37 -4.94 -16.75
N VAL A 429 -9.62 -4.66 -17.83
CA VAL A 429 -8.24 -4.19 -17.76
C VAL A 429 -8.07 -2.91 -18.60
N PRO A 430 -7.08 -2.04 -18.32
CA PRO A 430 -6.85 -0.86 -19.14
C PRO A 430 -6.39 -1.23 -20.54
N ASP A 431 -6.67 -0.36 -21.52
CA ASP A 431 -6.09 -0.43 -22.87
C ASP A 431 -4.63 0.08 -22.80
N GLY A 432 -3.75 -0.76 -22.27
CA GLY A 432 -2.36 -0.46 -22.01
C GLY A 432 -1.73 -1.42 -20.99
N PRO A 433 -0.51 -1.14 -20.51
CA PRO A 433 0.18 -1.98 -19.53
C PRO A 433 -0.59 -2.10 -18.20
N PHE A 434 -0.75 -3.35 -17.72
CA PHE A 434 -1.44 -3.62 -16.47
C PHE A 434 -0.75 -4.73 -15.66
N SER A 435 -1.15 -4.86 -14.39
CA SER A 435 -0.87 -6.02 -13.55
C SER A 435 -2.15 -6.57 -12.95
N MET A 436 -2.08 -7.78 -12.43
CA MET A 436 -3.17 -8.39 -11.65
C MET A 436 -2.63 -8.88 -10.32
N MET A 437 -3.42 -8.71 -9.26
CA MET A 437 -3.09 -9.24 -7.94
C MET A 437 -4.16 -10.22 -7.50
N LEU A 438 -3.74 -11.47 -7.27
CA LEU A 438 -4.54 -12.48 -6.57
C LEU A 438 -4.34 -12.27 -5.06
N ARG A 439 -5.44 -12.11 -4.35
CA ARG A 439 -5.49 -12.07 -2.88
C ARG A 439 -6.23 -13.29 -2.36
N VAL A 440 -5.72 -13.85 -1.25
CA VAL A 440 -6.37 -14.95 -0.55
C VAL A 440 -6.52 -14.53 0.91
N TYR A 441 -7.76 -14.30 1.35
CA TYR A 441 -8.07 -13.84 2.70
C TYR A 441 -8.35 -15.03 3.62
N GLY A 442 -7.65 -15.07 4.75
CA GLY A 442 -7.62 -16.25 5.60
C GLY A 442 -7.02 -17.47 4.87
N PRO A 443 -5.75 -17.42 4.45
CA PRO A 443 -5.12 -18.49 3.67
C PRO A 443 -5.19 -19.83 4.39
N GLU A 444 -5.48 -20.90 3.63
CA GLU A 444 -5.52 -22.28 4.10
C GLU A 444 -4.70 -23.22 3.18
N GLY A 445 -4.53 -24.47 3.56
CA GLY A 445 -3.91 -25.52 2.76
C GLY A 445 -2.55 -25.11 2.16
N SER A 446 -2.40 -25.26 0.86
CA SER A 446 -1.16 -24.98 0.13
C SER A 446 -0.81 -23.50 0.12
N VAL A 447 -1.79 -22.59 0.20
CA VAL A 447 -1.56 -21.14 0.30
C VAL A 447 -0.90 -20.80 1.63
N ALA A 448 -1.46 -21.25 2.74
CA ALA A 448 -0.89 -21.04 4.08
C ALA A 448 0.49 -21.69 4.20
N ALA A 449 0.66 -22.91 3.66
CA ALA A 449 1.93 -23.62 3.64
C ALA A 449 3.00 -22.98 2.76
N GLY A 450 2.60 -22.10 1.80
CA GLY A 450 3.49 -21.43 0.84
C GLY A 450 3.97 -22.32 -0.29
N THR A 451 3.23 -23.35 -0.59
CA THR A 451 3.48 -24.27 -1.71
C THR A 451 2.48 -24.07 -2.86
N TYR A 452 1.54 -23.12 -2.70
CA TYR A 452 0.59 -22.77 -3.74
C TYR A 452 1.28 -22.01 -4.87
N VAL A 453 1.05 -22.45 -6.10
CA VAL A 453 1.50 -21.78 -7.32
C VAL A 453 0.27 -21.40 -8.12
N PRO A 454 -0.02 -20.10 -8.30
CA PRO A 454 -1.13 -19.66 -9.13
C PRO A 454 -0.92 -20.07 -10.60
N PRO A 455 -2.00 -20.33 -11.39
CA PRO A 455 -1.88 -20.67 -12.79
C PRO A 455 -1.28 -19.54 -13.63
N ALA A 456 -0.63 -19.90 -14.74
CA ALA A 456 -0.05 -18.92 -15.66
C ALA A 456 -1.13 -18.09 -16.35
N VAL A 457 -0.90 -16.80 -16.51
CA VAL A 457 -1.72 -15.91 -17.32
C VAL A 457 -1.41 -16.15 -18.80
N ARG A 458 -2.41 -16.47 -19.61
CA ARG A 458 -2.23 -16.79 -21.04
C ARG A 458 -2.92 -15.77 -21.92
N GLU A 459 -2.27 -15.39 -23.01
CA GLU A 459 -2.88 -14.55 -24.04
C GLU A 459 -4.03 -15.31 -24.73
N ILE A 460 -5.15 -14.60 -24.95
CA ILE A 460 -6.27 -15.16 -25.73
C ILE A 460 -5.85 -15.17 -27.19
N ASN A 461 -5.62 -16.37 -27.76
CA ASN A 461 -5.27 -16.52 -29.17
C ASN A 461 -6.37 -15.96 -30.07
N GLN A 462 -6.06 -14.91 -30.83
CA GLN A 462 -6.93 -14.38 -31.89
C GLN A 462 -6.98 -15.27 -33.15
N SER A 463 -6.92 -16.60 -33.02
CA SER A 463 -6.98 -17.54 -34.16
C SER A 463 -8.34 -17.57 -34.88
N GLY A 464 -9.05 -16.45 -34.97
CA GLY A 464 -10.33 -16.33 -35.65
C GLY A 464 -10.53 -15.14 -36.59
N ARG A 465 -9.56 -14.20 -36.68
CA ARG A 465 -9.75 -12.96 -37.49
C ARG A 465 -9.24 -13.01 -38.92
N ASN A 466 -8.64 -14.11 -39.39
CA ASN A 466 -8.23 -14.29 -40.80
C ASN A 466 -9.02 -15.38 -41.52
N GLY A 467 -10.35 -15.36 -41.44
CA GLY A 467 -11.25 -16.04 -42.36
C GLY A 467 -11.33 -15.24 -43.66
N GLY A 468 -10.35 -15.44 -44.56
CA GLY A 468 -10.30 -14.81 -45.84
C GLY A 468 -11.57 -15.08 -46.64
N SER A 469 -12.22 -14.05 -47.13
CA SER A 469 -13.22 -14.11 -48.19
C SER A 469 -12.62 -14.80 -49.43
N PRO A 470 -13.21 -15.88 -49.95
CA PRO A 470 -12.75 -16.45 -51.22
C PRO A 470 -13.09 -15.47 -52.35
N ARG A 471 -12.07 -14.88 -52.97
CA ARG A 471 -12.25 -14.20 -54.25
C ARG A 471 -12.75 -15.23 -55.27
N GLY A 472 -14.05 -15.18 -55.57
CA GLY A 472 -14.62 -15.86 -56.72
C GLY A 472 -13.95 -15.34 -57.99
N LYS A 473 -13.30 -16.23 -58.73
CA LYS A 473 -12.98 -16.04 -60.14
C LYS A 473 -14.21 -16.46 -60.91
N GLY A 474 -14.78 -15.56 -61.66
CA GLY A 474 -15.71 -15.76 -62.71
C GLY A 474 -15.49 -14.68 -63.75
#